data_3f492b8915a57b03471d526c9fb71833
#
_entry.id   3f492b8915a57b03471d526c9fb71833
#
_cell.length_a   1.000
_cell.length_b   1.000
_cell.length_c   1.000
_cell.angle_alpha   90.00
_cell.angle_beta   90.00
_cell.angle_gamma   90.00
#
_symmetry.space_group_name_H-M   'P 1'
#
loop_
_entity.id
_entity.type
_entity.pdbx_description
1 polymer ?
#
loop_
_entity_poly.entity_id
_entity_poly.type
_entity_poly.pdbx_seq_one_letter_code
_entity_poly.pdbx_strand_id
1 'polypeptide(L)'
;MEELKENNAPRDRAILVGLSSPRLDRKENADEESLEELGALVETAGGVSVGVVLQTLPSPNPHTFIGEGKVDEIRELVKSQEATMVIFDNDLSPSQMRVLSEEFG
;
A
#
# COMPACT_ATOMS: atom_id res chain seq x y z
N MET A 1 -12.77 15.41 -28.96
CA MET A 1 -12.17 15.55 -28.43
C MET A 1 -10.88 15.34 -27.93
N GLU A 2 -10.17 16.24 -27.71
CA GLU A 2 -8.85 16.18 -27.27
C GLU A 2 -8.71 15.69 -25.91
N GLU A 3 -9.63 15.93 -25.09
CA GLU A 3 -9.54 15.48 -23.73
C GLU A 3 -9.44 13.99 -23.67
N LEU A 4 -9.81 13.31 -24.70
CA LEU A 4 -9.70 11.87 -24.70
C LEU A 4 -8.27 11.40 -24.63
N LYS A 5 -7.34 12.23 -25.08
CA LYS A 5 -5.97 11.83 -25.02
C LYS A 5 -5.48 11.69 -23.62
N GLU A 6 -5.97 12.54 -22.75
CA GLU A 6 -5.57 12.44 -21.38
C GLU A 6 -6.05 11.17 -20.76
N ASN A 7 -7.22 10.73 -21.19
CA ASN A 7 -7.79 9.52 -20.62
C ASN A 7 -7.09 8.27 -21.10
N ASN A 8 -6.23 8.40 -22.10
CA ASN A 8 -5.48 7.27 -22.59
C ASN A 8 -4.17 7.08 -21.85
N ALA A 9 -3.78 8.04 -21.01
CA ALA A 9 -2.55 7.89 -20.25
C ALA A 9 -2.74 6.77 -19.24
N PRO A 10 -1.71 5.95 -18.98
CA PRO A 10 -1.82 4.91 -17.98
C PRO A 10 -2.09 5.50 -16.61
N ARG A 11 -3.00 4.87 -15.89
CA ARG A 11 -3.30 5.28 -14.53
C ARG A 11 -2.37 4.54 -13.59
N ASP A 12 -2.02 5.18 -12.48
CA ASP A 12 -1.29 4.48 -11.44
C ASP A 12 -2.17 3.38 -10.85
N ARG A 13 -1.57 2.24 -10.65
CA ARG A 13 -2.25 1.06 -10.10
C ARG A 13 -1.63 0.78 -8.75
N ALA A 14 -2.41 1.01 -7.70
CA ALA A 14 -1.89 1.00 -6.33
C ALA A 14 -2.35 -0.23 -5.55
N ILE A 15 -1.43 -0.81 -4.80
CA ILE A 15 -1.77 -1.78 -3.77
C ILE A 15 -1.71 -1.02 -2.46
N LEU A 16 -2.79 -1.10 -1.69
CA LEU A 16 -2.90 -0.41 -0.41
C LEU A 16 -2.58 -1.40 0.70
N VAL A 17 -1.70 -1.01 1.61
CA VAL A 17 -1.24 -1.90 2.66
C VAL A 17 -1.40 -1.21 4.01
N GLY A 18 -1.92 -1.94 4.98
CA GLY A 18 -2.05 -1.43 6.33
C GLY A 18 -1.69 -2.47 7.36
N LEU A 19 -1.20 -2.01 8.50
CA LEU A 19 -0.90 -2.86 9.64
C LEU A 19 -1.70 -2.41 10.85
N SER A 20 -2.31 -3.37 11.52
CA SER A 20 -2.96 -3.15 12.79
C SER A 20 -2.16 -3.88 13.87
N SER A 21 -1.86 -3.20 14.96
CA SER A 21 -1.09 -3.79 16.05
C SER A 21 -1.45 -3.10 17.36
N PRO A 22 -1.55 -3.85 18.47
CA PRO A 22 -1.77 -3.23 19.77
C PRO A 22 -0.61 -2.37 20.24
N ARG A 23 0.57 -2.51 19.59
CA ARG A 23 1.71 -1.65 19.92
C ARG A 23 1.67 -0.30 19.23
N LEU A 24 0.77 -0.11 18.26
CA LEU A 24 0.61 1.17 17.59
C LEU A 24 -0.51 1.96 18.26
N ASP A 25 -0.36 3.29 18.28
CA ASP A 25 -1.41 4.15 18.77
C ASP A 25 -2.62 4.07 17.86
N ARG A 26 -3.77 4.53 18.37
CA ARG A 26 -4.98 4.53 17.58
C ARG A 26 -4.81 5.24 16.25
N LYS A 27 -4.07 6.36 16.25
CA LYS A 27 -3.86 7.13 15.03
C LYS A 27 -2.92 6.45 14.05
N GLU A 28 -2.07 5.57 14.57
CA GLU A 28 -1.07 4.91 13.73
C GLU A 28 -1.56 3.59 13.17
N ASN A 29 -2.67 3.08 13.69
CA ASN A 29 -3.22 1.80 13.24
C ASN A 29 -4.00 1.98 11.96
N ALA A 30 -3.93 0.98 11.10
CA ALA A 30 -4.76 0.89 9.92
C ALA A 30 -5.92 -0.04 10.19
N ASP A 31 -7.05 0.19 9.55
CA ASP A 31 -8.19 -0.71 9.60
C ASP A 31 -8.87 -0.67 8.24
N GLU A 32 -9.97 -1.41 8.11
CA GLU A 32 -10.68 -1.48 6.84
C GLU A 32 -11.18 -0.11 6.40
N GLU A 33 -11.67 0.67 7.35
CA GLU A 33 -12.21 1.97 7.03
C GLU A 33 -11.11 2.93 6.57
N SER A 34 -9.96 2.93 7.26
CA SER A 34 -8.86 3.82 6.86
C SER A 34 -8.32 3.44 5.48
N LEU A 35 -8.31 2.15 5.17
CA LEU A 35 -7.86 1.72 3.85
C LEU A 35 -8.87 2.08 2.77
N GLU A 36 -10.17 2.07 3.07
CA GLU A 36 -11.17 2.54 2.14
C GLU A 36 -10.99 4.04 1.86
N GLU A 37 -10.70 4.81 2.90
CA GLU A 37 -10.47 6.24 2.72
C GLU A 37 -9.23 6.49 1.87
N LEU A 38 -8.18 5.70 2.10
CA LEU A 38 -6.97 5.82 1.30
C LEU A 38 -7.26 5.49 -0.16
N GLY A 39 -8.06 4.45 -0.41
CA GLY A 39 -8.45 4.10 -1.76
C GLY A 39 -9.22 5.21 -2.45
N ALA A 40 -10.10 5.89 -1.71
CA ALA A 40 -10.84 7.02 -2.28
C ALA A 40 -9.90 8.16 -2.65
N LEU A 41 -8.86 8.39 -1.84
CA LEU A 41 -7.87 9.43 -2.15
C LEU A 41 -7.07 9.07 -3.40
N VAL A 42 -6.73 7.79 -3.55
CA VAL A 42 -6.02 7.33 -4.74
C VAL A 42 -6.85 7.59 -5.99
N GLU A 43 -8.15 7.28 -5.92
CA GLU A 43 -9.02 7.50 -7.07
C GLU A 43 -9.20 8.99 -7.37
N THR A 44 -9.32 9.80 -6.34
CA THR A 44 -9.41 11.24 -6.53
C THR A 44 -8.15 11.77 -7.22
N ALA A 45 -7.00 11.18 -6.94
CA ALA A 45 -5.75 11.58 -7.56
C ALA A 45 -5.55 10.99 -8.97
N GLY A 46 -6.52 10.23 -9.46
CA GLY A 46 -6.44 9.69 -10.82
C GLY A 46 -5.90 8.27 -10.91
N GLY A 47 -5.60 7.65 -9.79
CA GLY A 47 -5.14 6.27 -9.77
C GLY A 47 -6.27 5.28 -9.56
N VAL A 48 -5.94 4.02 -9.45
CA VAL A 48 -6.90 2.97 -9.16
C VAL A 48 -6.30 2.02 -8.15
N SER A 49 -7.10 1.56 -7.20
CA SER A 49 -6.68 0.57 -6.22
C SER A 49 -6.87 -0.81 -6.82
N VAL A 50 -5.81 -1.60 -6.90
CA VAL A 50 -5.88 -2.93 -7.51
C VAL A 50 -5.64 -4.04 -6.49
N GLY A 51 -5.43 -3.69 -5.23
CA GLY A 51 -5.31 -4.66 -4.16
C GLY A 51 -5.27 -3.97 -2.82
N VAL A 52 -5.76 -4.66 -1.80
CA VAL A 52 -5.78 -4.14 -0.43
C VAL A 52 -5.31 -5.24 0.49
N VAL A 53 -4.31 -4.95 1.32
CA VAL A 53 -3.75 -5.93 2.24
C VAL A 53 -3.75 -5.31 3.64
N LEU A 54 -4.45 -5.94 4.56
CA LEU A 54 -4.45 -5.51 5.96
C LEU A 54 -3.95 -6.67 6.79
N GLN A 55 -2.90 -6.43 7.57
CA GLN A 55 -2.31 -7.45 8.41
C GLN A 55 -2.38 -7.02 9.87
N THR A 56 -2.61 -8.00 10.75
CA THR A 56 -2.56 -7.77 12.20
C THR A 56 -1.34 -8.50 12.74
N LEU A 57 -0.50 -7.79 13.46
CA LEU A 57 0.67 -8.36 14.13
C LEU A 57 0.70 -7.91 15.59
N PRO A 58 1.29 -8.72 16.49
CA PRO A 58 1.46 -8.29 17.89
C PRO A 58 2.30 -7.03 17.99
N SER A 59 3.27 -6.86 17.10
CA SER A 59 4.06 -5.63 17.02
C SER A 59 4.60 -5.52 15.59
N PRO A 60 4.88 -4.30 15.13
CA PRO A 60 5.45 -4.14 13.79
C PRO A 60 6.82 -4.80 13.69
N ASN A 61 7.13 -5.33 12.51
CA ASN A 61 8.46 -5.87 12.25
C ASN A 61 9.43 -4.69 12.14
N PRO A 62 10.50 -4.65 12.93
CA PRO A 62 11.40 -3.49 12.91
C PRO A 62 12.11 -3.30 11.58
N HIS A 63 12.23 -4.36 10.78
CA HIS A 63 12.94 -4.31 9.51
C HIS A 63 12.03 -3.98 8.34
N THR A 64 10.88 -4.64 8.28
CA THR A 64 9.96 -4.51 7.14
C THR A 64 8.60 -3.94 7.51
N PHE A 65 8.37 -3.62 8.77
CA PHE A 65 7.10 -3.12 9.30
C PHE A 65 6.01 -4.19 9.27
N ILE A 66 5.78 -4.84 8.15
CA ILE A 66 4.85 -5.96 8.02
C ILE A 66 5.62 -7.26 8.06
N GLY A 67 4.92 -8.39 8.19
CA GLY A 67 5.58 -9.69 8.23
C GLY A 67 6.23 -10.03 6.91
N GLU A 68 7.30 -10.83 6.98
CA GLU A 68 8.05 -11.19 5.76
C GLU A 68 7.20 -11.99 4.78
N GLY A 69 6.30 -12.83 5.29
CA GLY A 69 5.38 -13.55 4.41
C GLY A 69 4.45 -12.59 3.67
N LYS A 70 4.05 -11.49 4.33
CA LYS A 70 3.23 -10.47 3.67
C LYS A 70 4.02 -9.72 2.61
N VAL A 71 5.31 -9.49 2.86
CA VAL A 71 6.17 -8.87 1.85
C VAL A 71 6.16 -9.73 0.57
N ASP A 72 6.29 -11.04 0.73
CA ASP A 72 6.26 -11.95 -0.40
C ASP A 72 4.90 -11.91 -1.11
N GLU A 73 3.84 -11.90 -0.34
CA GLU A 73 2.48 -11.85 -0.90
C GLU A 73 2.27 -10.58 -1.70
N ILE A 74 2.71 -9.43 -1.16
CA ILE A 74 2.57 -8.16 -1.86
C ILE A 74 3.41 -8.13 -3.12
N ARG A 75 4.62 -8.70 -3.06
CA ARG A 75 5.46 -8.77 -4.24
C ARG A 75 4.76 -9.52 -5.37
N GLU A 76 4.08 -10.62 -5.03
CA GLU A 76 3.34 -11.37 -6.03
C GLU A 76 2.14 -10.57 -6.56
N LEU A 77 1.47 -9.83 -5.67
CA LEU A 77 0.36 -8.98 -6.11
C LEU A 77 0.83 -7.89 -7.06
N VAL A 78 1.99 -7.30 -6.79
CA VAL A 78 2.55 -6.28 -7.66
C VAL A 78 2.69 -6.84 -9.07
N LYS A 79 3.17 -8.07 -9.19
CA LYS A 79 3.33 -8.68 -10.50
C LYS A 79 2.00 -9.05 -11.12
N SER A 80 1.14 -9.73 -10.38
CA SER A 80 -0.10 -10.26 -10.96
C SER A 80 -1.08 -9.16 -11.31
N GLN A 81 -1.08 -8.07 -10.54
CA GLN A 81 -1.99 -6.95 -10.79
C GLN A 81 -1.35 -5.83 -11.58
N GLU A 82 -0.09 -6.00 -11.95
CA GLU A 82 0.67 -4.98 -12.70
C GLU A 82 0.62 -3.65 -11.96
N ALA A 83 0.89 -3.69 -10.66
CA ALA A 83 0.85 -2.50 -9.83
C ALA A 83 2.04 -1.62 -10.12
N THR A 84 1.83 -0.31 -10.08
CA THR A 84 2.89 0.67 -10.29
C THR A 84 3.35 1.27 -8.97
N MET A 85 2.61 1.06 -7.88
CA MET A 85 2.99 1.61 -6.59
C MET A 85 2.35 0.80 -5.47
N VAL A 86 2.98 0.86 -4.31
CA VAL A 86 2.46 0.28 -3.08
C VAL A 86 2.38 1.43 -2.08
N ILE A 87 1.21 1.64 -1.50
CA ILE A 87 0.99 2.74 -0.57
C ILE A 87 0.65 2.18 0.79
N PHE A 88 1.41 2.58 1.79
CA PHE A 88 1.16 2.16 3.16
C PHE A 88 0.30 3.19 3.88
N ASP A 89 -0.71 2.71 4.60
CA ASP A 89 -1.59 3.56 5.38
C ASP A 89 -0.98 3.93 6.74
N ASN A 90 0.17 3.35 7.06
CA ASN A 90 0.90 3.61 8.30
C ASN A 90 2.14 4.42 8.00
N ASP A 91 2.69 5.07 9.05
CA ASP A 91 3.96 5.77 8.91
C ASP A 91 5.10 4.78 9.10
N LEU A 92 5.97 4.70 8.14
CA LEU A 92 7.13 3.82 8.18
C LEU A 92 8.39 4.64 8.39
N SER A 93 9.39 4.03 9.02
CA SER A 93 10.68 4.69 9.14
C SER A 93 11.37 4.74 7.77
N PRO A 94 12.32 5.67 7.58
CA PRO A 94 13.05 5.72 6.32
C PRO A 94 13.78 4.42 5.99
N SER A 95 14.29 3.71 7.00
CA SER A 95 14.99 2.45 6.74
C SER A 95 14.01 1.36 6.31
N GLN A 96 12.81 1.34 6.91
CA GLN A 96 11.78 0.39 6.49
C GLN A 96 11.33 0.67 5.06
N MET A 97 11.14 1.94 4.72
CA MET A 97 10.76 2.29 3.36
C MET A 97 11.81 1.88 2.34
N ARG A 98 13.08 2.04 2.71
CA ARG A 98 14.15 1.65 1.80
C ARG A 98 14.15 0.15 1.55
N VAL A 99 14.04 -0.64 2.62
CA VAL A 99 14.02 -2.09 2.51
C VAL A 99 12.85 -2.53 1.63
N LEU A 100 11.67 -1.98 1.89
CA LEU A 100 10.48 -2.38 1.14
C LEU A 100 10.56 -1.95 -0.31
N SER A 101 11.12 -0.78 -0.59
CA SER A 101 11.31 -0.36 -1.97
C SER A 101 12.19 -1.35 -2.74
N GLU A 102 13.22 -1.85 -2.10
CA GLU A 102 14.09 -2.84 -2.73
C GLU A 102 13.37 -4.16 -2.93
N GLU A 103 12.53 -4.56 -1.96
CA GLU A 103 11.82 -5.81 -2.04
C GLU A 103 10.75 -5.81 -3.13
N PHE A 104 10.10 -4.70 -3.34
CA PHE A 104 9.02 -4.64 -4.32
C PHE A 104 9.49 -4.25 -5.73
N GLY A 105 10.72 -3.83 -5.84
CA GLY A 105 11.26 -3.44 -7.13
C GLY A 105 10.89 -2.04 -7.48
#